data_cf6df9b3eac28469487e54f5f656d283
#
_entry.id   cf6df9b3eac28469487e54f5f656d283
#
_cell.length_a   1.000
_cell.length_b   1.000
_cell.length_c   1.000
_cell.angle_alpha   90.00
_cell.angle_beta   90.00
_cell.angle_gamma   90.00
#
_symmetry.space_group_name_H-M   'P 1'
#
loop_
_entity.id
_entity.type
_entity.pdbx_description
1 polymer ?
#
loop_
_entity_poly.entity_id
_entity_poly.type
_entity_poly.pdbx_seq_one_letter_code
_entity_poly.pdbx_strand_id
1 'polypeptide(L)'
;MKIFKSRIDTLRESAPAKTSTRFIAGVIDMVLVALLAGIIFSGAFLITSRSERYEEAEAAVRDEIDYYERLTEDTHIVEYVDGSRATLDVVVLKNVYRAICLSYDVFGNEQQKDFVIDPSHPVRVNGVHSAENDNVAYFYTRYLRDNPDMGIGAERDVFEIYRSAFGNDASFMFSFDRERSEIPVLNTQVAYYIFHYLFVDESDSIGQTGATYYRSYYNAYSYMLEEAEQLIIGSEPYNSTHYVNYKAALTAQARYTNITLLISIFISCFAVLLTSRYIFGDGRTPGYMLLGLGVVGVGGERIEWYNPLIKTAVYAVGAIPITFILYMFPPFNGRYESMFMPVTVDGGISLGLLALIITLLWVIVNAFGLFTRKRQNLLNLIFNDLVVDPRYPDDDDDGCTNHGRSY
;
A
#
# COMPACT_ATOMS: atom_id res chain seq x y z
N MET A 1 -32.65 -41.52 -1.32
CA MET A 1 -31.66 -42.38 -0.62
C MET A 1 -30.89 -43.34 -1.53
N LYS A 2 -31.49 -44.03 -2.52
CA LYS A 2 -30.77 -44.92 -3.47
C LYS A 2 -29.74 -44.19 -4.36
N ILE A 3 -30.04 -43.00 -4.84
CA ILE A 3 -29.15 -42.20 -5.71
C ILE A 3 -27.86 -41.81 -5.00
N PHE A 4 -27.94 -41.47 -3.71
CA PHE A 4 -26.79 -41.15 -2.89
C PHE A 4 -25.85 -42.32 -2.60
N LYS A 5 -26.42 -43.53 -2.47
CA LYS A 5 -25.67 -44.76 -2.19
C LYS A 5 -24.80 -45.17 -3.39
N SER A 6 -25.36 -45.12 -4.62
CA SER A 6 -24.63 -45.45 -5.86
C SER A 6 -23.48 -44.45 -6.13
N ARG A 7 -23.63 -43.20 -5.75
CA ARG A 7 -22.62 -42.17 -5.94
C ARG A 7 -21.42 -42.32 -5.01
N ILE A 8 -21.65 -42.70 -3.76
CA ILE A 8 -20.58 -42.99 -2.80
C ILE A 8 -19.73 -44.16 -3.26
N ASP A 9 -20.38 -45.21 -3.79
CA ASP A 9 -19.70 -46.40 -4.30
C ASP A 9 -18.79 -46.03 -5.51
N THR A 10 -19.29 -45.23 -6.45
CA THR A 10 -18.49 -44.71 -7.58
C THR A 10 -17.29 -43.86 -7.10
N LEU A 11 -17.46 -43.06 -6.06
CA LEU A 11 -16.37 -42.25 -5.54
C LEU A 11 -15.27 -43.06 -4.82
N ARG A 12 -15.62 -44.22 -4.26
CA ARG A 12 -14.65 -45.16 -3.67
C ARG A 12 -13.69 -45.76 -4.65
N GLU A 13 -14.15 -46.01 -5.86
CA GLU A 13 -13.40 -46.61 -6.96
C GLU A 13 -12.68 -45.60 -7.83
N SER A 14 -12.64 -44.36 -7.44
CA SER A 14 -12.09 -43.25 -8.22
C SER A 14 -10.67 -42.89 -7.80
N ALA A 15 -9.83 -42.60 -8.79
CA ALA A 15 -8.45 -42.20 -8.56
C ALA A 15 -8.32 -40.85 -7.82
N PRO A 16 -7.24 -40.64 -7.03
CA PRO A 16 -6.96 -39.38 -6.41
C PRO A 16 -6.87 -38.24 -7.43
N ALA A 17 -7.58 -37.14 -7.21
CA ALA A 17 -7.60 -35.99 -8.10
C ALA A 17 -6.20 -35.36 -8.25
N LYS A 18 -5.86 -34.92 -9.46
CA LYS A 18 -4.60 -34.24 -9.76
C LYS A 18 -4.45 -32.98 -8.90
N THR A 19 -3.23 -32.70 -8.44
CA THR A 19 -2.93 -31.53 -7.61
C THR A 19 -3.32 -30.22 -8.28
N SER A 20 -3.09 -30.09 -9.60
CA SER A 20 -3.48 -28.90 -10.38
C SER A 20 -4.99 -28.68 -10.38
N THR A 21 -5.78 -29.72 -10.55
CA THR A 21 -7.25 -29.62 -10.55
C THR A 21 -7.78 -29.20 -9.18
N ARG A 22 -7.19 -29.74 -8.09
CA ARG A 22 -7.55 -29.32 -6.72
C ARG A 22 -7.14 -27.89 -6.42
N PHE A 23 -5.98 -27.44 -6.93
CA PHE A 23 -5.55 -26.07 -6.81
C PHE A 23 -6.53 -25.11 -7.50
N ILE A 24 -6.93 -25.41 -8.75
CA ILE A 24 -7.91 -24.60 -9.48
C ILE A 24 -9.25 -24.56 -8.73
N ALA A 25 -9.71 -25.68 -8.17
CA ALA A 25 -10.91 -25.70 -7.35
C ALA A 25 -10.80 -24.77 -6.14
N GLY A 26 -9.65 -24.79 -5.45
CA GLY A 26 -9.40 -23.90 -4.32
C GLY A 26 -9.37 -22.41 -4.73
N VAL A 27 -8.81 -22.09 -5.90
CA VAL A 27 -8.84 -20.73 -6.45
C VAL A 27 -10.29 -20.27 -6.71
N ILE A 28 -11.10 -21.14 -7.32
CA ILE A 28 -12.54 -20.83 -7.55
C ILE A 28 -13.25 -20.56 -6.23
N ASP A 29 -13.03 -21.39 -5.21
CA ASP A 29 -13.62 -21.20 -3.89
C ASP A 29 -13.19 -19.84 -3.28
N MET A 30 -11.90 -19.49 -3.37
CA MET A 30 -11.40 -18.23 -2.83
C MET A 30 -11.95 -17.01 -3.59
N VAL A 31 -12.12 -17.10 -4.90
CA VAL A 31 -12.75 -16.03 -5.69
C VAL A 31 -14.21 -15.83 -5.25
N LEU A 32 -14.97 -16.92 -5.06
CA LEU A 32 -16.35 -16.83 -4.58
C LEU A 32 -16.43 -16.23 -3.17
N VAL A 33 -15.52 -16.63 -2.28
CA VAL A 33 -15.42 -16.04 -0.92
C VAL A 33 -15.09 -14.57 -1.01
N ALA A 34 -14.12 -14.16 -1.85
CA ALA A 34 -13.73 -12.76 -2.01
C ALA A 34 -14.87 -11.89 -2.54
N LEU A 35 -15.59 -12.36 -3.56
CA LEU A 35 -16.74 -11.65 -4.12
C LEU A 35 -17.84 -11.46 -3.07
N LEU A 36 -18.19 -12.51 -2.37
CA LEU A 36 -19.22 -12.42 -1.32
C LEU A 36 -18.73 -11.56 -0.14
N ALA A 37 -17.47 -11.67 0.25
CA ALA A 37 -16.89 -10.83 1.30
C ALA A 37 -16.93 -9.36 0.93
N GLY A 38 -16.62 -9.01 -0.32
CA GLY A 38 -16.72 -7.63 -0.82
C GLY A 38 -18.16 -7.08 -0.73
N ILE A 39 -19.15 -7.88 -1.12
CA ILE A 39 -20.56 -7.48 -1.04
C ILE A 39 -20.99 -7.29 0.43
N ILE A 40 -20.70 -8.27 1.30
CA ILE A 40 -21.05 -8.19 2.73
C ILE A 40 -20.32 -7.02 3.39
N PHE A 41 -19.04 -6.84 3.08
CA PHE A 41 -18.24 -5.73 3.60
C PHE A 41 -18.83 -4.38 3.20
N SER A 42 -19.19 -4.19 1.92
CA SER A 42 -19.77 -2.94 1.45
C SER A 42 -21.06 -2.60 2.21
N GLY A 43 -21.93 -3.58 2.41
CA GLY A 43 -23.15 -3.40 3.21
C GLY A 43 -22.89 -3.14 4.69
N ALA A 44 -21.99 -3.91 5.30
CA ALA A 44 -21.62 -3.75 6.71
C ALA A 44 -20.88 -2.44 6.97
N PHE A 45 -20.02 -2.02 6.04
CA PHE A 45 -19.28 -0.77 6.14
C PHE A 45 -20.19 0.45 6.08
N LEU A 46 -21.24 0.43 5.27
CA LEU A 46 -22.28 1.49 5.28
C LEU A 46 -22.95 1.67 6.65
N ILE A 47 -23.07 0.59 7.41
CA ILE A 47 -23.62 0.65 8.77
C ILE A 47 -22.55 1.12 9.75
N THR A 48 -21.34 0.57 9.64
CA THR A 48 -20.20 0.92 10.50
C THR A 48 -19.82 2.39 10.35
N SER A 49 -19.77 2.90 9.11
CA SER A 49 -19.41 4.29 8.82
C SER A 49 -20.42 5.33 9.33
N ARG A 50 -21.65 4.90 9.64
CA ARG A 50 -22.70 5.74 10.27
C ARG A 50 -22.77 5.55 11.78
N SER A 51 -21.90 4.76 12.37
CA SER A 51 -21.85 4.62 13.82
C SER A 51 -21.20 5.86 14.44
N GLU A 52 -21.75 6.34 15.54
CA GLU A 52 -21.25 7.51 16.28
C GLU A 52 -19.71 7.42 16.51
N ARG A 53 -19.23 6.26 16.92
CA ARG A 53 -17.79 6.05 17.17
C ARG A 53 -16.91 6.13 15.93
N TYR A 54 -17.43 5.74 14.77
CA TYR A 54 -16.67 5.85 13.51
C TYR A 54 -16.66 7.30 13.03
N GLU A 55 -17.82 7.99 13.14
CA GLU A 55 -17.95 9.40 12.81
C GLU A 55 -17.07 10.27 13.71
N GLU A 56 -17.00 9.97 15.02
CA GLU A 56 -16.06 10.62 15.96
C GLU A 56 -14.59 10.43 15.53
N ALA A 57 -14.21 9.20 15.16
CA ALA A 57 -12.83 8.93 14.70
C ALA A 57 -12.53 9.63 13.36
N GLU A 58 -13.49 9.68 12.44
CA GLU A 58 -13.36 10.38 11.17
C GLU A 58 -13.27 11.91 11.37
N ALA A 59 -14.10 12.46 12.25
CA ALA A 59 -14.05 13.87 12.60
C ALA A 59 -12.70 14.24 13.24
N ALA A 60 -12.20 13.42 14.17
CA ALA A 60 -10.90 13.63 14.78
C ALA A 60 -9.75 13.59 13.76
N VAL A 61 -9.79 12.66 12.80
CA VAL A 61 -8.79 12.64 11.70
C VAL A 61 -8.86 13.93 10.88
N ARG A 62 -10.06 14.39 10.55
CA ARG A 62 -10.26 15.60 9.76
C ARG A 62 -9.77 16.84 10.51
N ASP A 63 -10.13 16.98 11.79
CA ASP A 63 -9.74 18.11 12.61
C ASP A 63 -8.21 18.22 12.73
N GLU A 64 -7.50 17.07 12.85
CA GLU A 64 -6.05 17.04 12.92
C GLU A 64 -5.39 17.30 11.55
N ILE A 65 -6.00 16.88 10.45
CA ILE A 65 -5.57 17.25 9.09
C ILE A 65 -5.73 18.75 8.89
N ASP A 66 -6.89 19.31 9.20
CA ASP A 66 -7.16 20.75 9.08
C ASP A 66 -6.21 21.57 9.95
N TYR A 67 -5.85 21.04 11.12
CA TYR A 67 -4.83 21.69 11.97
C TYR A 67 -3.45 21.68 11.30
N TYR A 68 -3.03 20.54 10.77
CA TYR A 68 -1.74 20.40 10.07
C TYR A 68 -1.70 21.29 8.82
N GLU A 69 -2.78 21.32 8.04
CA GLU A 69 -2.89 22.18 6.86
C GLU A 69 -2.73 23.66 7.24
N ARG A 70 -3.44 24.14 8.26
CA ARG A 70 -3.28 25.53 8.75
C ARG A 70 -1.87 25.81 9.25
N LEU A 71 -1.27 24.86 9.99
CA LEU A 71 0.09 25.00 10.48
C LEU A 71 1.12 25.11 9.35
N THR A 72 0.92 24.37 8.26
CA THR A 72 1.87 24.29 7.15
C THR A 72 1.62 25.31 6.03
N GLU A 73 0.42 25.90 5.96
CA GLU A 73 0.05 26.88 4.94
C GLU A 73 0.99 28.09 4.93
N ASP A 74 1.26 28.65 6.11
CA ASP A 74 2.12 29.84 6.27
C ASP A 74 3.61 29.51 6.16
N THR A 75 3.99 28.22 6.24
CA THR A 75 5.42 27.81 6.21
C THR A 75 6.00 27.80 4.80
N HIS A 76 5.18 27.72 3.78
CA HIS A 76 5.53 27.49 2.36
C HIS A 76 6.23 26.15 2.09
N ILE A 77 6.45 25.29 3.09
CA ILE A 77 7.05 23.95 2.90
C ILE A 77 6.08 23.03 2.16
N VAL A 78 4.79 23.19 2.44
CA VAL A 78 3.70 22.50 1.75
C VAL A 78 2.95 23.54 0.92
N GLU A 79 2.77 23.27 -0.35
CA GLU A 79 1.95 24.11 -1.21
C GLU A 79 0.62 23.42 -1.52
N TYR A 80 -0.42 24.22 -1.69
CA TYR A 80 -1.75 23.75 -2.05
C TYR A 80 -2.10 24.27 -3.45
N VAL A 81 -2.62 23.36 -4.29
CA VAL A 81 -3.11 23.67 -5.64
C VAL A 81 -4.57 23.23 -5.70
N ASP A 82 -5.47 24.16 -6.01
CA ASP A 82 -6.92 23.91 -6.07
C ASP A 82 -7.49 23.26 -4.78
N GLY A 83 -6.97 23.65 -3.62
CA GLY A 83 -7.38 23.10 -2.32
C GLY A 83 -6.83 21.71 -1.98
N SER A 84 -5.93 21.18 -2.81
CA SER A 84 -5.24 19.90 -2.57
C SER A 84 -3.76 20.12 -2.36
N ARG A 85 -3.15 19.36 -1.43
CA ARG A 85 -1.71 19.37 -1.21
C ARG A 85 -0.98 19.03 -2.52
N ALA A 86 -0.09 19.90 -2.95
CA ALA A 86 0.74 19.68 -4.12
C ALA A 86 1.72 18.51 -3.87
N THR A 87 2.01 17.74 -4.91
CA THR A 87 3.04 16.70 -4.82
C THR A 87 4.42 17.34 -4.69
N LEU A 88 5.36 16.61 -4.08
CA LEU A 88 6.75 17.06 -3.93
C LEU A 88 7.36 17.48 -5.28
N ASP A 89 7.08 16.74 -6.35
CA ASP A 89 7.55 17.07 -7.71
C ASP A 89 7.10 18.45 -8.17
N VAL A 90 5.85 18.82 -7.89
CA VAL A 90 5.29 20.13 -8.25
C VAL A 90 5.96 21.24 -7.47
N VAL A 91 6.17 21.03 -6.15
CA VAL A 91 6.83 22.02 -5.30
C VAL A 91 8.28 22.24 -5.73
N VAL A 92 9.03 21.16 -5.97
CA VAL A 92 10.43 21.24 -6.42
C VAL A 92 10.53 21.89 -7.79
N LEU A 93 9.69 21.48 -8.75
CA LEU A 93 9.68 22.07 -10.09
C LEU A 93 9.40 23.57 -10.06
N LYS A 94 8.46 24.03 -9.21
CA LYS A 94 8.14 25.43 -9.04
C LYS A 94 9.33 26.23 -8.46
N ASN A 95 10.05 25.64 -7.51
CA ASN A 95 11.24 26.27 -6.95
C ASN A 95 12.42 26.28 -7.93
N VAL A 96 12.61 25.25 -8.72
CA VAL A 96 13.59 25.24 -9.85
C VAL A 96 13.31 26.39 -10.81
N TYR A 97 12.05 26.59 -11.18
CA TYR A 97 11.65 27.72 -12.04
C TYR A 97 12.03 29.07 -11.44
N ARG A 98 11.70 29.28 -10.15
CA ARG A 98 12.04 30.50 -9.45
C ARG A 98 13.56 30.70 -9.38
N ALA A 99 14.32 29.63 -9.11
CA ALA A 99 15.78 29.66 -9.05
C ALA A 99 16.41 30.00 -10.43
N ILE A 100 15.87 29.51 -11.53
CA ILE A 100 16.28 29.86 -12.89
C ILE A 100 16.00 31.35 -13.15
N CYS A 101 14.79 31.83 -12.89
CA CYS A 101 14.43 33.25 -13.06
C CYS A 101 15.32 34.17 -12.23
N LEU A 102 15.55 33.79 -10.97
CA LEU A 102 16.42 34.55 -10.06
C LEU A 102 17.87 34.61 -10.57
N SER A 103 18.40 33.49 -11.09
CA SER A 103 19.74 33.45 -11.68
C SER A 103 19.90 34.46 -12.83
N TYR A 104 18.89 34.57 -13.70
CA TYR A 104 18.92 35.51 -14.81
C TYR A 104 18.81 36.98 -14.36
N ASP A 105 17.98 37.26 -13.37
CA ASP A 105 17.83 38.61 -12.81
C ASP A 105 19.11 39.11 -12.14
N VAL A 106 19.76 38.22 -11.36
CA VAL A 106 20.99 38.58 -10.60
C VAL A 106 22.20 38.78 -11.50
N PHE A 107 22.37 37.96 -12.52
CA PHE A 107 23.58 37.94 -13.33
C PHE A 107 23.48 38.68 -14.67
N GLY A 108 22.28 39.21 -15.02
CA GLY A 108 22.04 40.07 -16.15
C GLY A 108 22.44 39.43 -17.48
N ASN A 109 21.67 38.53 -18.04
CA ASN A 109 22.03 37.84 -19.27
C ASN A 109 21.22 38.35 -20.47
N GLU A 110 21.86 38.71 -21.57
CA GLU A 110 21.20 39.11 -22.83
C GLU A 110 20.34 37.99 -23.41
N GLN A 111 20.60 36.73 -23.06
CA GLN A 111 19.83 35.55 -23.46
C GLN A 111 18.44 35.46 -22.78
N GLN A 112 18.19 36.25 -21.77
CA GLN A 112 16.90 36.30 -21.05
C GLN A 112 15.71 36.72 -21.94
N LYS A 113 15.96 37.36 -23.07
CA LYS A 113 14.90 37.82 -23.98
C LYS A 113 14.18 36.67 -24.72
N ASP A 114 14.79 35.50 -24.76
CA ASP A 114 14.26 34.31 -25.47
C ASP A 114 13.52 33.36 -24.53
N PHE A 115 13.49 33.64 -23.22
CA PHE A 115 12.78 32.81 -22.24
C PHE A 115 11.29 33.20 -22.18
N VAL A 116 10.50 32.57 -23.00
CA VAL A 116 9.06 32.56 -22.82
C VAL A 116 8.73 31.48 -21.79
N ILE A 117 8.66 31.89 -20.52
CA ILE A 117 8.06 31.02 -19.47
C ILE A 117 6.63 30.78 -19.89
N ASP A 118 6.20 29.52 -19.84
CA ASP A 118 4.82 29.10 -20.18
C ASP A 118 3.82 30.06 -19.51
N PRO A 119 3.02 30.84 -20.26
CA PRO A 119 2.07 31.77 -19.69
C PRO A 119 0.98 31.10 -18.86
N SER A 120 0.80 29.76 -19.01
CA SER A 120 -0.17 28.98 -18.27
C SER A 120 0.28 28.70 -16.82
N HIS A 121 1.56 28.88 -16.51
CA HIS A 121 2.12 28.70 -15.16
C HIS A 121 2.97 29.91 -14.78
N PRO A 122 2.38 31.11 -14.55
CA PRO A 122 3.13 32.31 -14.20
C PRO A 122 3.83 32.13 -12.86
N VAL A 123 5.14 31.92 -12.88
CA VAL A 123 5.96 32.01 -11.67
C VAL A 123 6.15 33.50 -11.35
N ARG A 124 5.52 33.98 -10.29
CA ARG A 124 5.78 35.32 -9.76
C ARG A 124 7.03 35.28 -8.90
N VAL A 125 8.05 35.99 -9.30
CA VAL A 125 9.21 36.30 -8.48
C VAL A 125 8.88 37.61 -7.75
N ASN A 126 8.60 37.52 -6.47
CA ASN A 126 8.28 38.67 -5.63
C ASN A 126 9.59 39.28 -5.09
N GLY A 127 9.98 40.41 -5.60
CA GLY A 127 11.20 41.09 -5.12
C GLY A 127 12.46 40.29 -5.45
N VAL A 128 13.29 40.86 -6.30
CA VAL A 128 14.56 40.26 -6.71
C VAL A 128 15.38 40.03 -5.43
N HIS A 129 15.85 38.82 -5.17
CA HIS A 129 16.74 38.45 -4.06
C HIS A 129 16.13 38.19 -2.68
N SER A 130 14.79 38.19 -2.54
CA SER A 130 14.13 37.88 -1.29
C SER A 130 14.03 36.41 -0.99
N ALA A 131 14.13 36.01 0.28
CA ALA A 131 13.86 34.68 0.77
C ALA A 131 12.44 34.16 0.40
N GLU A 132 11.51 35.05 0.10
CA GLU A 132 10.15 34.71 -0.36
C GLU A 132 10.09 33.96 -1.70
N ASN A 133 11.18 33.98 -2.47
CA ASN A 133 11.26 33.30 -3.75
C ASN A 133 11.71 31.83 -3.65
N ASP A 134 11.95 31.34 -2.44
CA ASP A 134 12.39 29.98 -2.20
C ASP A 134 11.71 29.43 -0.94
N ASN A 135 11.02 28.33 -1.05
CA ASN A 135 10.22 27.77 0.04
C ASN A 135 11.08 27.40 1.25
N VAL A 136 12.25 26.81 1.02
CA VAL A 136 13.19 26.41 2.08
C VAL A 136 13.79 27.66 2.74
N ALA A 137 14.21 28.65 1.94
CA ALA A 137 14.75 29.88 2.45
C ALA A 137 13.72 30.67 3.27
N TYR A 138 12.49 30.78 2.76
CA TYR A 138 11.40 31.41 3.51
C TYR A 138 11.19 30.76 4.87
N PHE A 139 11.09 29.45 4.91
CA PHE A 139 10.87 28.70 6.14
C PHE A 139 11.96 28.98 7.17
N TYR A 140 13.23 28.76 6.81
CA TYR A 140 14.33 28.84 7.75
C TYR A 140 14.69 30.27 8.18
N THR A 141 14.45 31.30 7.34
CA THR A 141 14.86 32.66 7.62
C THR A 141 13.73 33.60 8.02
N ARG A 142 12.54 33.44 7.44
CA ARG A 142 11.39 34.33 7.72
C ARG A 142 10.41 33.69 8.69
N TYR A 143 9.89 32.51 8.32
CA TYR A 143 8.87 31.86 9.13
C TYR A 143 9.34 31.55 10.55
N LEU A 144 10.50 30.90 10.72
CA LEU A 144 11.04 30.59 12.05
C LEU A 144 11.34 31.81 12.88
N ARG A 145 11.85 32.90 12.27
CA ARG A 145 12.10 34.14 12.93
C ARG A 145 10.81 34.82 13.42
N ASP A 146 9.80 34.84 12.56
CA ASP A 146 8.54 35.56 12.82
C ASP A 146 7.58 34.74 13.72
N ASN A 147 7.84 33.43 13.90
CA ASN A 147 7.05 32.51 14.71
C ASN A 147 7.87 31.76 15.79
N PRO A 148 8.62 32.45 16.66
CA PRO A 148 9.47 31.78 17.66
C PRO A 148 8.67 30.95 18.68
N ASP A 149 7.41 31.31 18.93
CA ASP A 149 6.53 30.67 19.91
C ASP A 149 5.97 29.32 19.41
N MET A 150 6.15 29.01 18.13
CA MET A 150 5.71 27.73 17.56
C MET A 150 6.58 26.55 18.01
N GLY A 151 7.70 26.78 18.70
CA GLY A 151 8.56 25.71 19.19
C GLY A 151 9.18 24.78 18.10
N ILE A 152 9.16 25.22 16.84
CA ILE A 152 9.69 24.47 15.70
C ILE A 152 11.22 24.55 15.65
N GLY A 153 11.79 25.70 16.05
CA GLY A 153 13.22 25.95 16.06
C GLY A 153 13.57 27.41 15.88
N ALA A 154 14.85 27.72 15.94
CA ALA A 154 15.37 29.05 15.66
C ALA A 154 15.66 29.24 14.17
N GLU A 155 15.71 30.53 13.78
CA GLU A 155 16.21 30.93 12.46
C GLU A 155 17.55 30.26 12.15
N ARG A 156 17.72 29.77 10.90
CA ARG A 156 18.95 29.15 10.43
C ARG A 156 19.48 29.83 9.18
N ASP A 157 20.78 29.75 9.01
CA ASP A 157 21.45 30.32 7.84
C ASP A 157 21.16 29.46 6.60
N VAL A 158 20.37 29.98 5.68
CA VAL A 158 20.00 29.28 4.43
C VAL A 158 21.23 28.93 3.57
N PHE A 159 22.30 29.73 3.62
CA PHE A 159 23.52 29.45 2.88
C PHE A 159 24.23 28.18 3.38
N GLU A 160 24.21 27.95 4.70
CA GLU A 160 24.74 26.73 5.31
C GLU A 160 23.86 25.53 5.01
N ILE A 161 22.53 25.69 5.02
CA ILE A 161 21.58 24.63 4.67
C ILE A 161 21.82 24.14 3.24
N TYR A 162 21.94 25.06 2.28
CA TYR A 162 22.23 24.72 0.90
C TYR A 162 23.59 24.07 0.73
N ARG A 163 24.64 24.57 1.41
CA ARG A 163 25.97 23.94 1.38
C ARG A 163 25.93 22.52 1.91
N SER A 164 25.20 22.28 2.96
CA SER A 164 25.05 20.95 3.55
C SER A 164 24.28 20.01 2.63
N ALA A 165 23.16 20.42 2.09
CA ALA A 165 22.30 19.59 1.26
C ALA A 165 22.92 19.23 -0.10
N PHE A 166 23.59 20.20 -0.75
CA PHE A 166 24.23 19.98 -2.05
C PHE A 166 25.67 19.48 -1.94
N GLY A 167 26.29 19.52 -0.75
CA GLY A 167 27.61 19.00 -0.50
C GLY A 167 28.66 19.54 -1.47
N ASN A 168 29.38 18.67 -2.18
CA ASN A 168 30.43 19.04 -3.13
C ASN A 168 29.90 19.82 -4.34
N ASP A 169 28.64 19.66 -4.71
CA ASP A 169 28.03 20.33 -5.85
C ASP A 169 27.62 21.78 -5.52
N ALA A 170 27.52 22.13 -4.25
CA ALA A 170 27.05 23.43 -3.82
C ALA A 170 27.77 24.61 -4.45
N SER A 171 29.11 24.64 -4.38
CA SER A 171 29.92 25.74 -4.90
C SER A 171 29.90 25.83 -6.43
N PHE A 172 29.66 24.73 -7.11
CA PHE A 172 29.52 24.67 -8.55
C PHE A 172 28.13 25.09 -9.01
N MET A 173 27.11 24.66 -8.31
CA MET A 173 25.72 24.93 -8.68
C MET A 173 25.26 26.32 -8.30
N PHE A 174 25.75 26.87 -7.18
CA PHE A 174 25.27 28.13 -6.62
C PHE A 174 26.36 29.17 -6.37
N SER A 175 25.97 30.43 -6.52
CA SER A 175 26.68 31.56 -5.96
C SER A 175 26.17 31.84 -4.54
N PHE A 176 27.11 31.98 -3.61
CA PHE A 176 26.84 32.29 -2.20
C PHE A 176 27.19 33.75 -1.85
N ASP A 177 26.99 34.65 -2.79
CA ASP A 177 27.29 36.08 -2.62
C ASP A 177 26.14 36.79 -1.90
N ARG A 178 26.34 37.05 -0.60
CA ARG A 178 25.34 37.67 0.28
C ARG A 178 25.13 39.16 -0.02
N GLU A 179 26.06 39.80 -0.73
CA GLU A 179 25.89 41.22 -1.12
C GLU A 179 24.86 41.30 -2.26
N ARG A 180 24.70 40.24 -3.04
CA ARG A 180 23.80 40.19 -4.17
C ARG A 180 22.45 39.58 -3.89
N SER A 181 22.37 38.67 -2.92
CA SER A 181 21.11 37.95 -2.67
C SER A 181 21.03 37.48 -1.22
N GLU A 182 19.81 37.47 -0.66
CA GLU A 182 19.51 36.88 0.66
C GLU A 182 19.52 35.36 0.61
N ILE A 183 19.50 34.73 -0.58
CA ILE A 183 19.46 33.29 -0.78
C ILE A 183 20.54 32.87 -1.79
N PRO A 184 20.98 31.58 -1.77
CA PRO A 184 21.87 31.04 -2.80
C PRO A 184 21.22 31.11 -4.19
N VAL A 185 21.99 31.59 -5.18
CA VAL A 185 21.50 31.80 -6.54
C VAL A 185 22.18 30.79 -7.47
N LEU A 186 21.41 30.10 -8.29
CA LEU A 186 21.96 29.19 -9.31
C LEU A 186 22.95 29.93 -10.21
N ASN A 187 24.10 29.32 -10.46
CA ASN A 187 25.03 29.82 -11.47
C ASN A 187 24.34 29.82 -12.86
N THR A 188 24.55 30.90 -13.62
CA THR A 188 23.85 31.12 -14.90
C THR A 188 23.98 29.96 -15.87
N GLN A 189 25.16 29.33 -15.92
CA GLN A 189 25.38 28.18 -16.78
C GLN A 189 24.58 26.94 -16.33
N VAL A 190 24.50 26.69 -15.04
CA VAL A 190 23.68 25.60 -14.47
C VAL A 190 22.19 25.86 -14.73
N ALA A 191 21.75 27.11 -14.48
CA ALA A 191 20.38 27.52 -14.77
C ALA A 191 20.01 27.32 -16.24
N TYR A 192 20.94 27.66 -17.18
CA TYR A 192 20.76 27.44 -18.59
C TYR A 192 20.63 25.95 -18.95
N TYR A 193 21.48 25.10 -18.43
CA TYR A 193 21.41 23.65 -18.70
C TYR A 193 20.10 23.03 -18.16
N ILE A 194 19.70 23.39 -16.94
CA ILE A 194 18.44 22.88 -16.36
C ILE A 194 17.24 23.38 -17.20
N PHE A 195 17.23 24.65 -17.58
CA PHE A 195 16.20 25.20 -18.45
C PHE A 195 16.11 24.47 -19.78
N HIS A 196 17.26 24.26 -20.43
CA HIS A 196 17.30 23.56 -21.71
C HIS A 196 16.74 22.16 -21.62
N TYR A 197 17.09 21.41 -20.56
CA TYR A 197 16.54 20.09 -20.26
C TYR A 197 15.02 20.11 -20.10
N LEU A 198 14.50 21.05 -19.32
CA LEU A 198 13.08 21.06 -18.97
C LEU A 198 12.17 21.59 -20.11
N PHE A 199 12.67 22.48 -20.98
CA PHE A 199 11.81 23.24 -21.89
C PHE A 199 12.24 23.29 -23.36
N VAL A 200 13.42 22.81 -23.70
CA VAL A 200 13.94 22.92 -25.07
C VAL A 200 14.17 21.55 -25.69
N ASP A 201 15.15 20.81 -25.24
CA ASP A 201 15.47 19.45 -25.73
C ASP A 201 16.21 18.65 -24.66
N GLU A 202 15.56 17.58 -24.19
CA GLU A 202 16.13 16.67 -23.18
C GLU A 202 17.17 15.69 -23.77
N SER A 203 17.15 15.49 -25.09
CA SER A 203 17.88 14.41 -25.75
C SER A 203 19.28 14.80 -26.21
N ASP A 204 19.55 16.08 -26.40
CA ASP A 204 20.86 16.57 -26.83
C ASP A 204 21.89 16.57 -25.67
N SER A 205 23.16 16.90 -25.99
CA SER A 205 24.24 16.90 -24.99
C SER A 205 24.03 17.96 -23.89
N ILE A 206 23.36 19.07 -24.21
CA ILE A 206 23.04 20.15 -23.30
C ILE A 206 21.92 19.67 -22.35
N GLY A 207 20.86 19.06 -22.90
CA GLY A 207 19.76 18.50 -22.14
C GLY A 207 20.22 17.38 -21.22
N GLN A 208 21.07 16.45 -21.67
CA GLN A 208 21.62 15.40 -20.82
C GLN A 208 22.43 15.94 -19.63
N THR A 209 23.21 17.01 -19.87
CA THR A 209 23.92 17.72 -18.78
C THR A 209 22.92 18.38 -17.84
N GLY A 210 21.89 19.03 -18.39
CA GLY A 210 20.79 19.65 -17.64
C GLY A 210 20.03 18.65 -16.78
N ALA A 211 19.75 17.45 -17.31
CA ALA A 211 19.12 16.37 -16.57
C ALA A 211 19.93 15.97 -15.32
N THR A 212 21.28 15.96 -15.42
CA THR A 212 22.13 15.65 -14.29
C THR A 212 22.04 16.73 -13.21
N TYR A 213 22.09 18.01 -13.58
CA TYR A 213 21.96 19.11 -12.64
C TYR A 213 20.56 19.20 -12.06
N TYR A 214 19.52 18.98 -12.85
CA TYR A 214 18.15 18.93 -12.35
C TYR A 214 17.96 17.83 -11.32
N ARG A 215 18.51 16.64 -11.57
CA ARG A 215 18.44 15.51 -10.61
C ARG A 215 19.17 15.84 -9.31
N SER A 216 20.36 16.46 -9.39
CA SER A 216 21.10 16.91 -8.20
C SER A 216 20.28 17.94 -7.41
N TYR A 217 19.71 18.93 -8.11
CA TYR A 217 18.82 19.91 -7.51
C TYR A 217 17.60 19.25 -6.86
N TYR A 218 16.90 18.42 -7.60
CA TYR A 218 15.71 17.72 -7.12
C TYR A 218 15.97 16.95 -5.83
N ASN A 219 17.00 16.13 -5.81
CA ASN A 219 17.33 15.30 -4.66
C ASN A 219 17.67 16.13 -3.42
N ALA A 220 18.52 17.13 -3.59
CA ALA A 220 18.95 17.98 -2.47
C ALA A 220 17.80 18.87 -1.98
N TYR A 221 17.01 19.43 -2.89
CA TYR A 221 15.88 20.29 -2.54
C TYR A 221 14.76 19.51 -1.86
N SER A 222 14.44 18.33 -2.36
CA SER A 222 13.48 17.42 -1.72
C SER A 222 13.91 17.05 -0.31
N TYR A 223 15.21 16.75 -0.11
CA TYR A 223 15.74 16.47 1.22
C TYR A 223 15.58 17.66 2.17
N MET A 224 15.84 18.88 1.71
CA MET A 224 15.67 20.10 2.52
C MET A 224 14.19 20.34 2.89
N LEU A 225 13.27 20.10 1.97
CA LEU A 225 11.82 20.19 2.25
C LEU A 225 11.38 19.14 3.26
N GLU A 226 11.83 17.90 3.09
CA GLU A 226 11.54 16.81 4.03
C GLU A 226 12.12 17.09 5.43
N GLU A 227 13.35 17.61 5.52
CA GLU A 227 13.97 18.02 6.80
C GLU A 227 13.14 19.14 7.47
N ALA A 228 12.71 20.13 6.70
CA ALA A 228 11.87 21.21 7.21
C ALA A 228 10.49 20.71 7.69
N GLU A 229 9.86 19.79 6.93
CA GLU A 229 8.61 19.15 7.33
C GLU A 229 8.79 18.33 8.61
N GLN A 230 9.90 17.61 8.76
CA GLN A 230 10.22 16.87 9.98
C GLN A 230 10.41 17.79 11.20
N LEU A 231 10.94 18.97 11.01
CA LEU A 231 11.01 19.96 12.10
C LEU A 231 9.61 20.39 12.56
N ILE A 232 8.68 20.58 11.63
CA ILE A 232 7.29 20.93 11.96
C ILE A 232 6.62 19.77 12.72
N ILE A 233 6.75 18.54 12.19
CA ILE A 233 6.18 17.33 12.80
C ILE A 233 6.80 17.04 14.15
N GLY A 234 8.11 17.29 14.31
CA GLY A 234 8.85 17.12 15.56
C GLY A 234 8.66 18.24 16.57
N SER A 235 8.01 19.36 16.20
CA SER A 235 7.78 20.48 17.11
C SER A 235 6.91 20.05 18.30
N GLU A 236 7.20 20.60 19.48
CA GLU A 236 6.46 20.24 20.69
C GLU A 236 4.93 20.48 20.58
N PRO A 237 4.45 21.62 20.08
CA PRO A 237 3.02 21.84 19.90
C PRO A 237 2.34 20.83 19.00
N TYR A 238 3.01 20.38 17.94
CA TYR A 238 2.44 19.40 17.02
C TYR A 238 2.58 17.97 17.52
N ASN A 239 3.80 17.56 17.91
CA ASN A 239 4.10 16.16 18.23
C ASN A 239 3.49 15.71 19.56
N SER A 240 3.43 16.58 20.57
CA SER A 240 2.95 16.22 21.91
C SER A 240 1.43 15.97 21.98
N THR A 241 0.67 16.57 21.09
CA THR A 241 -0.80 16.51 21.14
C THR A 241 -1.39 16.11 19.79
N HIS A 242 -1.19 16.92 18.76
CA HIS A 242 -1.89 16.76 17.48
C HIS A 242 -1.46 15.51 16.70
N TYR A 243 -0.18 15.27 16.56
CA TYR A 243 0.31 14.08 15.85
C TYR A 243 -0.04 12.77 16.57
N VAL A 244 0.00 12.77 17.90
CA VAL A 244 -0.43 11.62 18.71
C VAL A 244 -1.94 11.37 18.53
N ASN A 245 -2.75 12.42 18.60
CA ASN A 245 -4.20 12.36 18.38
C ASN A 245 -4.52 11.88 16.96
N TYR A 246 -3.86 12.43 15.95
CA TYR A 246 -3.99 12.00 14.55
C TYR A 246 -3.72 10.51 14.39
N LYS A 247 -2.61 10.00 14.92
CA LYS A 247 -2.29 8.57 14.87
C LYS A 247 -3.32 7.71 15.62
N ALA A 248 -3.78 8.18 16.77
CA ALA A 248 -4.80 7.48 17.54
C ALA A 248 -6.14 7.41 16.78
N ALA A 249 -6.56 8.53 16.18
CA ALA A 249 -7.78 8.62 15.38
C ALA A 249 -7.71 7.74 14.11
N LEU A 250 -6.60 7.80 13.37
CA LEU A 250 -6.37 6.91 12.22
C LEU A 250 -6.39 5.44 12.61
N THR A 251 -5.76 5.08 13.74
CA THR A 251 -5.75 3.72 14.26
C THR A 251 -7.16 3.26 14.62
N ALA A 252 -7.96 4.12 15.24
CA ALA A 252 -9.35 3.82 15.57
C ALA A 252 -10.19 3.60 14.30
N GLN A 253 -10.08 4.48 13.31
CA GLN A 253 -10.77 4.35 12.02
C GLN A 253 -10.36 3.06 11.28
N ALA A 254 -9.05 2.79 11.19
CA ALA A 254 -8.52 1.57 10.57
C ALA A 254 -9.00 0.31 11.29
N ARG A 255 -9.09 0.34 12.63
CA ARG A 255 -9.58 -0.77 13.44
C ARG A 255 -11.03 -1.13 13.10
N TYR A 256 -11.93 -0.17 13.00
CA TYR A 256 -13.34 -0.44 12.65
C TYR A 256 -13.44 -1.03 11.25
N THR A 257 -12.70 -0.47 10.29
CA THR A 257 -12.66 -0.96 8.91
C THR A 257 -12.13 -2.39 8.85
N ASN A 258 -11.00 -2.66 9.50
CA ASN A 258 -10.33 -3.97 9.48
C ASN A 258 -11.15 -5.05 10.18
N ILE A 259 -11.80 -4.74 11.31
CA ILE A 259 -12.69 -5.68 12.02
C ILE A 259 -13.90 -6.01 11.15
N THR A 260 -14.55 -5.01 10.55
CA THR A 260 -15.68 -5.22 9.63
C THR A 260 -15.28 -6.10 8.45
N LEU A 261 -14.09 -5.89 7.89
CA LEU A 261 -13.57 -6.70 6.79
C LEU A 261 -13.32 -8.15 7.21
N LEU A 262 -12.66 -8.38 8.34
CA LEU A 262 -12.45 -9.72 8.88
C LEU A 262 -13.76 -10.46 9.11
N ILE A 263 -14.73 -9.83 9.76
CA ILE A 263 -16.05 -10.42 9.98
C ILE A 263 -16.71 -10.80 8.64
N SER A 264 -16.60 -9.94 7.62
CA SER A 264 -17.15 -10.19 6.29
C SER A 264 -16.50 -11.39 5.62
N ILE A 265 -15.18 -11.55 5.73
CA ILE A 265 -14.45 -12.71 5.22
C ILE A 265 -14.90 -13.99 5.94
N PHE A 266 -14.98 -13.98 7.26
CA PHE A 266 -15.43 -15.13 8.03
C PHE A 266 -16.86 -15.55 7.65
N ILE A 267 -17.81 -14.61 7.63
CA ILE A 267 -19.21 -14.88 7.23
C ILE A 267 -19.23 -15.47 5.81
N SER A 268 -18.45 -14.92 4.87
CA SER A 268 -18.40 -15.40 3.49
C SER A 268 -17.83 -16.81 3.38
N CYS A 269 -16.76 -17.11 4.12
CA CYS A 269 -16.22 -18.48 4.19
C CYS A 269 -17.27 -19.48 4.70
N PHE A 270 -17.97 -19.14 5.76
CA PHE A 270 -19.04 -20.00 6.30
C PHE A 270 -20.19 -20.14 5.30
N ALA A 271 -20.64 -19.04 4.69
CA ALA A 271 -21.72 -19.07 3.71
C ALA A 271 -21.35 -19.90 2.47
N VAL A 272 -20.15 -19.72 1.90
CA VAL A 272 -19.75 -20.41 0.66
C VAL A 272 -19.28 -21.84 0.93
N LEU A 273 -18.37 -22.03 1.89
CA LEU A 273 -17.71 -23.33 2.06
C LEU A 273 -18.48 -24.28 2.96
N LEU A 274 -19.05 -23.81 4.07
CA LEU A 274 -19.77 -24.66 5.00
C LEU A 274 -21.14 -25.06 4.43
N THR A 275 -21.91 -24.07 3.96
CA THR A 275 -23.25 -24.31 3.44
C THR A 275 -23.24 -25.28 2.28
N SER A 276 -22.28 -25.14 1.35
CA SER A 276 -22.15 -26.07 0.21
C SER A 276 -21.85 -27.49 0.67
N ARG A 277 -20.95 -27.68 1.63
CA ARG A 277 -20.59 -29.00 2.16
C ARG A 277 -21.74 -29.72 2.83
N TYR A 278 -22.62 -28.98 3.51
CA TYR A 278 -23.81 -29.56 4.13
C TYR A 278 -24.96 -29.79 3.14
N ILE A 279 -25.22 -28.83 2.23
CA ILE A 279 -26.31 -28.97 1.25
C ILE A 279 -26.07 -30.20 0.34
N PHE A 280 -24.82 -30.40 -0.10
CA PHE A 280 -24.52 -31.52 -1.00
C PHE A 280 -24.24 -32.84 -0.27
N GLY A 281 -24.04 -32.80 1.05
CA GLY A 281 -23.92 -33.98 1.92
C GLY A 281 -22.69 -34.87 1.65
N ASP A 282 -21.79 -34.45 0.78
CA ASP A 282 -20.59 -35.16 0.36
C ASP A 282 -19.29 -34.39 0.61
N GLY A 283 -19.37 -33.33 1.41
CA GLY A 283 -18.21 -32.52 1.82
C GLY A 283 -17.58 -31.67 0.74
N ARG A 284 -18.18 -31.58 -0.46
CA ARG A 284 -17.65 -30.78 -1.57
C ARG A 284 -17.85 -29.29 -1.37
N THR A 285 -16.87 -28.54 -1.83
CA THR A 285 -16.97 -27.08 -2.01
C THR A 285 -17.52 -26.74 -3.40
N PRO A 286 -17.94 -25.48 -3.64
CA PRO A 286 -18.37 -25.06 -4.99
C PRO A 286 -17.31 -25.30 -6.06
N GLY A 287 -16.03 -25.06 -5.77
CA GLY A 287 -14.92 -25.29 -6.70
C GLY A 287 -14.77 -26.77 -7.04
N TYR A 288 -14.91 -27.66 -6.06
CA TYR A 288 -14.91 -29.10 -6.31
C TYR A 288 -16.10 -29.52 -7.15
N MET A 289 -17.26 -28.93 -6.92
CA MET A 289 -18.45 -29.21 -7.73
C MET A 289 -18.29 -28.81 -9.18
N LEU A 290 -17.82 -27.59 -9.42
CA LEU A 290 -17.61 -27.06 -10.77
C LEU A 290 -16.62 -27.91 -11.59
N LEU A 291 -15.62 -28.46 -10.91
CA LEU A 291 -14.62 -29.35 -11.56
C LEU A 291 -14.98 -30.83 -11.52
N GLY A 292 -16.16 -31.21 -11.00
CA GLY A 292 -16.62 -32.57 -10.95
C GLY A 292 -15.90 -33.46 -9.95
N LEU A 293 -15.18 -32.90 -8.97
CA LEU A 293 -14.42 -33.63 -7.96
C LEU A 293 -15.33 -34.16 -6.83
N GLY A 294 -14.92 -35.25 -6.19
CA GLY A 294 -15.55 -35.81 -4.99
C GLY A 294 -14.64 -35.77 -3.78
N VAL A 295 -15.21 -35.93 -2.59
CA VAL A 295 -14.47 -36.03 -1.32
C VAL A 295 -14.94 -37.28 -0.58
N VAL A 296 -13.99 -38.15 -0.20
CA VAL A 296 -14.24 -39.40 0.52
C VAL A 296 -13.24 -39.56 1.67
N GLY A 297 -13.60 -40.31 2.70
CA GLY A 297 -12.65 -40.77 3.70
C GLY A 297 -11.64 -41.74 3.09
N VAL A 298 -10.42 -41.80 3.61
CA VAL A 298 -9.32 -42.68 3.09
C VAL A 298 -9.73 -44.16 3.08
N GLY A 299 -10.61 -44.59 3.96
CA GLY A 299 -11.19 -45.95 3.94
C GLY A 299 -12.45 -46.10 3.07
N GLY A 300 -12.82 -45.10 2.28
CA GLY A 300 -14.09 -45.03 1.57
C GLY A 300 -15.28 -44.79 2.50
N GLU A 301 -15.02 -44.35 3.72
CA GLU A 301 -16.06 -44.07 4.71
C GLU A 301 -16.70 -42.67 4.46
N ARG A 302 -17.86 -42.51 5.04
CA ARG A 302 -18.56 -41.24 4.98
C ARG A 302 -17.83 -40.22 5.86
N ILE A 303 -17.63 -39.00 5.34
CA ILE A 303 -17.00 -37.88 6.09
C ILE A 303 -17.85 -37.59 7.33
N GLU A 304 -17.20 -37.49 8.48
CA GLU A 304 -17.86 -37.15 9.73
C GLU A 304 -18.42 -35.72 9.71
N TRP A 305 -19.58 -35.53 10.33
CA TRP A 305 -20.34 -34.28 10.24
C TRP A 305 -19.59 -33.04 10.74
N TYR A 306 -18.65 -33.20 11.67
CA TYR A 306 -17.87 -32.09 12.23
C TYR A 306 -16.65 -31.71 11.34
N ASN A 307 -16.15 -32.60 10.52
CA ASN A 307 -15.00 -32.34 9.63
C ASN A 307 -15.22 -31.15 8.70
N PRO A 308 -16.39 -30.96 8.05
CA PRO A 308 -16.68 -29.78 7.27
C PRO A 308 -16.60 -28.47 8.07
N LEU A 309 -17.05 -28.48 9.32
CA LEU A 309 -17.04 -27.32 10.19
C LEU A 309 -15.59 -26.88 10.53
N ILE A 310 -14.79 -27.82 11.02
CA ILE A 310 -13.39 -27.52 11.39
C ILE A 310 -12.57 -27.12 10.16
N LYS A 311 -12.74 -27.82 9.03
CA LYS A 311 -12.08 -27.41 7.78
C LYS A 311 -12.47 -26.02 7.35
N THR A 312 -13.76 -25.68 7.43
CA THR A 312 -14.20 -24.33 7.07
C THR A 312 -13.60 -23.27 8.00
N ALA A 313 -13.49 -23.55 9.29
CA ALA A 313 -12.84 -22.64 10.24
C ALA A 313 -11.34 -22.43 9.87
N VAL A 314 -10.61 -23.50 9.54
CA VAL A 314 -9.22 -23.38 9.10
C VAL A 314 -9.10 -22.64 7.75
N TYR A 315 -10.00 -22.92 6.81
CA TYR A 315 -10.04 -22.19 5.54
C TYR A 315 -10.41 -20.72 5.72
N ALA A 316 -11.28 -20.39 6.69
CA ALA A 316 -11.62 -19.00 7.00
C ALA A 316 -10.40 -18.22 7.52
N VAL A 317 -9.56 -18.84 8.36
CA VAL A 317 -8.27 -18.24 8.74
C VAL A 317 -7.35 -18.13 7.51
N GLY A 318 -7.26 -19.17 6.68
CA GLY A 318 -6.48 -19.17 5.43
C GLY A 318 -6.98 -18.19 4.37
N ALA A 319 -8.19 -17.66 4.51
CA ALA A 319 -8.77 -16.66 3.61
C ALA A 319 -8.41 -15.21 3.99
N ILE A 320 -7.84 -14.97 5.17
CA ILE A 320 -7.43 -13.61 5.60
C ILE A 320 -6.54 -12.92 4.55
N PRO A 321 -5.63 -13.58 3.82
CA PRO A 321 -4.88 -12.96 2.72
C PRO A 321 -5.72 -12.32 1.61
N ILE A 322 -7.00 -12.67 1.49
CA ILE A 322 -7.94 -12.03 0.56
C ILE A 322 -8.02 -10.52 0.84
N THR A 323 -7.74 -10.07 2.06
CA THR A 323 -7.68 -8.66 2.43
C THR A 323 -6.78 -7.86 1.48
N PHE A 324 -5.64 -8.41 1.04
CA PHE A 324 -4.76 -7.74 0.06
C PHE A 324 -5.48 -7.44 -1.26
N ILE A 325 -6.32 -8.38 -1.71
CA ILE A 325 -7.09 -8.23 -2.95
C ILE A 325 -8.21 -7.20 -2.72
N LEU A 326 -8.92 -7.28 -1.59
CA LEU A 326 -10.03 -6.39 -1.32
C LEU A 326 -9.59 -4.93 -1.16
N TYR A 327 -8.38 -4.69 -0.62
CA TYR A 327 -7.81 -3.35 -0.53
C TYR A 327 -7.43 -2.72 -1.89
N MET A 328 -7.43 -3.49 -2.99
CA MET A 328 -7.26 -2.95 -4.35
C MET A 328 -8.51 -2.30 -4.90
N PHE A 329 -9.69 -2.54 -4.29
CA PHE A 329 -10.98 -2.09 -4.80
C PHE A 329 -11.61 -1.04 -3.88
N PRO A 330 -12.53 -0.20 -4.40
CA PRO A 330 -13.34 0.67 -3.55
C PRO A 330 -14.10 -0.16 -2.48
N PRO A 331 -14.28 0.38 -1.25
CA PRO A 331 -14.04 1.76 -0.82
C PRO A 331 -12.63 2.06 -0.31
N PHE A 332 -11.70 1.10 -0.33
CA PHE A 332 -10.36 1.29 0.25
C PHE A 332 -9.45 2.17 -0.62
N ASN A 333 -9.69 2.27 -1.93
CA ASN A 333 -8.94 3.10 -2.87
C ASN A 333 -7.42 3.02 -2.73
N GLY A 334 -6.88 1.81 -2.46
CA GLY A 334 -5.45 1.62 -2.31
C GLY A 334 -4.83 2.13 -1.00
N ARG A 335 -5.61 2.47 0.01
CA ARG A 335 -5.11 2.90 1.34
C ARG A 335 -4.49 1.73 2.11
N TYR A 336 -3.45 1.14 1.55
CA TYR A 336 -2.75 0.01 2.18
C TYR A 336 -2.16 0.33 3.55
N GLU A 337 -1.84 1.59 3.82
CA GLU A 337 -1.32 2.04 5.11
C GLU A 337 -2.24 1.65 6.27
N SER A 338 -3.55 1.82 6.10
CA SER A 338 -4.53 1.44 7.12
C SER A 338 -4.54 -0.07 7.44
N MET A 339 -4.18 -0.91 6.48
CA MET A 339 -4.07 -2.36 6.66
C MET A 339 -2.89 -2.73 7.57
N PHE A 340 -1.81 -1.94 7.56
CA PHE A 340 -0.63 -2.16 8.38
C PHE A 340 -0.66 -1.41 9.71
N MET A 341 -1.70 -0.61 9.97
CA MET A 341 -1.88 -0.01 11.28
C MET A 341 -2.19 -1.06 12.35
N PRO A 342 -1.69 -0.89 13.59
CA PRO A 342 -1.99 -1.78 14.70
C PRO A 342 -3.50 -1.85 14.95
N VAL A 343 -4.00 -3.03 15.30
CA VAL A 343 -5.43 -3.22 15.64
C VAL A 343 -5.76 -2.65 17.02
N THR A 344 -4.75 -2.40 17.87
CA THR A 344 -4.92 -1.81 19.21
C THR A 344 -4.06 -0.56 19.36
N VAL A 345 -4.53 0.39 20.16
CA VAL A 345 -3.84 1.67 20.42
C VAL A 345 -2.46 1.46 21.07
N ASP A 346 -2.32 0.43 21.89
CA ASP A 346 -1.07 0.13 22.64
C ASP A 346 -0.04 -0.68 21.83
N GLY A 347 -0.25 -0.81 20.55
CA GLY A 347 0.55 -1.66 19.70
C GLY A 347 -0.06 -3.07 19.58
N GLY A 348 0.11 -3.69 18.46
CA GLY A 348 -0.45 -5.03 18.19
C GLY A 348 -0.12 -5.48 16.79
N ILE A 349 -0.53 -6.69 16.46
CA ILE A 349 -0.35 -7.23 15.12
C ILE A 349 -1.31 -6.48 14.18
N SER A 350 -0.77 -5.88 13.12
CA SER A 350 -1.61 -5.30 12.06
C SER A 350 -2.27 -6.41 11.22
N LEU A 351 -3.39 -6.08 10.61
CA LEU A 351 -4.08 -7.02 9.70
C LEU A 351 -3.17 -7.45 8.54
N GLY A 352 -2.37 -6.54 8.01
CA GLY A 352 -1.41 -6.81 6.95
C GLY A 352 -0.32 -7.79 7.37
N LEU A 353 0.26 -7.62 8.56
CA LEU A 353 1.25 -8.56 9.10
C LEU A 353 0.63 -9.93 9.35
N LEU A 354 -0.58 -9.98 9.92
CA LEU A 354 -1.33 -11.22 10.11
C LEU A 354 -1.57 -11.93 8.78
N ALA A 355 -2.01 -11.21 7.75
CA ALA A 355 -2.23 -11.75 6.42
C ALA A 355 -0.95 -12.31 5.78
N LEU A 356 0.19 -11.63 5.95
CA LEU A 356 1.50 -12.12 5.49
C LEU A 356 1.91 -13.42 6.18
N ILE A 357 1.81 -13.49 7.51
CA ILE A 357 2.13 -14.69 8.29
C ILE A 357 1.25 -15.86 7.84
N ILE A 358 -0.06 -15.63 7.71
CA ILE A 358 -1.02 -16.67 7.29
C ILE A 358 -0.73 -17.13 5.86
N THR A 359 -0.39 -16.20 4.95
CA THR A 359 0.01 -16.56 3.58
C THR A 359 1.20 -17.50 3.59
N LEU A 360 2.23 -17.19 4.37
CA LEU A 360 3.42 -18.02 4.49
C LEU A 360 3.08 -19.43 5.02
N LEU A 361 2.31 -19.49 6.11
CA LEU A 361 1.84 -20.76 6.68
C LEU A 361 1.00 -21.56 5.68
N TRP A 362 0.13 -20.88 4.94
CA TRP A 362 -0.72 -21.51 3.92
C TRP A 362 0.08 -22.11 2.77
N VAL A 363 1.13 -21.42 2.31
CA VAL A 363 2.05 -21.95 1.30
C VAL A 363 2.75 -23.22 1.82
N ILE A 364 3.25 -23.21 3.06
CA ILE A 364 3.91 -24.34 3.68
C ILE A 364 2.95 -25.54 3.78
N VAL A 365 1.74 -25.33 4.30
CA VAL A 365 0.72 -26.38 4.47
C VAL A 365 0.34 -27.02 3.13
N ASN A 366 0.23 -26.22 2.07
CA ASN A 366 -0.12 -26.75 0.75
C ASN A 366 1.08 -27.42 0.03
N ALA A 367 2.30 -26.92 0.25
CA ALA A 367 3.52 -27.54 -0.27
C ALA A 367 3.70 -28.98 0.26
N PHE A 368 3.23 -29.27 1.48
CA PHE A 368 3.22 -30.63 2.03
C PHE A 368 2.54 -31.65 1.13
N GLY A 369 1.50 -31.23 0.41
CA GLY A 369 0.78 -32.09 -0.55
C GLY A 369 1.63 -32.57 -1.73
N LEU A 370 2.74 -31.91 -2.04
CA LEU A 370 3.68 -32.31 -3.08
C LEU A 370 4.51 -33.53 -2.68
N PHE A 371 4.72 -33.72 -1.38
CA PHE A 371 5.58 -34.77 -0.82
C PHE A 371 4.82 -36.02 -0.36
N THR A 372 3.47 -35.96 -0.33
CA THR A 372 2.67 -37.12 0.10
C THR A 372 2.37 -38.05 -1.06
N ARG A 373 2.49 -39.38 -0.85
CA ARG A 373 2.23 -40.42 -1.87
C ARG A 373 0.81 -40.31 -2.47
N LYS A 374 -0.20 -39.97 -1.65
CA LYS A 374 -1.60 -39.79 -2.06
C LYS A 374 -1.92 -38.34 -2.45
N ARG A 375 -0.91 -37.48 -2.61
CA ARG A 375 -1.05 -36.04 -2.94
C ARG A 375 -2.03 -35.31 -2.03
N GLN A 376 -2.12 -35.71 -0.77
CA GLN A 376 -2.96 -35.08 0.24
C GLN A 376 -2.25 -33.84 0.79
N ASN A 377 -2.94 -32.70 0.90
CA ASN A 377 -2.44 -31.59 1.69
C ASN A 377 -2.52 -31.94 3.19
N LEU A 378 -1.82 -31.17 4.03
CA LEU A 378 -1.76 -31.44 5.46
C LEU A 378 -3.15 -31.54 6.12
N LEU A 379 -4.09 -30.71 5.72
CA LEU A 379 -5.46 -30.75 6.26
C LEU A 379 -6.19 -32.04 5.88
N ASN A 380 -6.09 -32.47 4.63
CA ASN A 380 -6.71 -33.73 4.21
C ASN A 380 -6.07 -34.93 4.89
N LEU A 381 -4.78 -34.86 5.20
CA LEU A 381 -4.09 -35.88 5.98
C LEU A 381 -4.60 -35.94 7.43
N ILE A 382 -4.75 -34.79 8.08
CA ILE A 382 -5.26 -34.70 9.46
C ILE A 382 -6.69 -35.23 9.56
N PHE A 383 -7.54 -34.89 8.58
CA PHE A 383 -8.94 -35.29 8.58
C PHE A 383 -9.20 -36.64 7.89
N ASN A 384 -8.15 -37.32 7.48
CA ASN A 384 -8.20 -38.62 6.83
C ASN A 384 -9.15 -38.68 5.63
N ASP A 385 -9.19 -37.59 4.80
CA ASP A 385 -10.00 -37.52 3.60
C ASP A 385 -9.16 -37.46 2.33
N LEU A 386 -9.77 -37.91 1.24
CA LEU A 386 -9.19 -37.93 -0.10
C LEU A 386 -10.09 -37.16 -1.07
N VAL A 387 -9.50 -36.30 -1.87
CA VAL A 387 -10.18 -35.70 -3.02
C VAL A 387 -9.97 -36.58 -4.23
N VAL A 388 -11.05 -37.07 -4.82
CA VAL A 388 -11.03 -38.00 -5.94
C VAL A 388 -11.64 -37.39 -7.20
N ASP A 389 -11.22 -37.91 -8.35
CA ASP A 389 -11.78 -37.54 -9.64
C ASP A 389 -12.58 -38.74 -10.20
N PRO A 390 -13.91 -38.69 -10.15
CA PRO A 390 -14.75 -39.84 -10.58
C PRO A 390 -14.68 -40.13 -12.07
N ARG A 391 -14.00 -39.34 -12.86
CA ARG A 391 -13.78 -39.58 -14.28
C ARG A 391 -12.65 -40.61 -14.53
N TYR A 392 -11.85 -40.86 -13.51
CA TYR A 392 -10.75 -41.83 -13.60
C TYR A 392 -10.96 -42.91 -12.52
N PRO A 393 -11.11 -44.18 -12.92
CA PRO A 393 -11.13 -45.30 -11.96
C PRO A 393 -9.75 -45.43 -11.31
N ASP A 394 -9.74 -45.97 -10.07
CA ASP A 394 -8.49 -46.31 -9.40
C ASP A 394 -8.01 -47.66 -9.99
N ASP A 395 -7.00 -47.59 -10.86
CA ASP A 395 -6.44 -48.79 -11.54
C ASP A 395 -5.65 -49.72 -10.59
N ASP A 396 -5.58 -49.37 -9.30
CA ASP A 396 -4.88 -50.17 -8.27
C ASP A 396 -5.60 -51.53 -7.96
N ASP A 397 -6.82 -51.76 -8.49
CA ASP A 397 -7.58 -53.04 -8.28
C ASP A 397 -7.40 -54.05 -9.39
N ASP A 398 -6.68 -53.75 -10.49
CA ASP A 398 -6.28 -54.74 -11.46
C ASP A 398 -5.10 -55.54 -10.92
N GLY A 399 -5.45 -56.59 -10.19
CA GLY A 399 -4.71 -57.82 -9.89
C GLY A 399 -3.23 -57.88 -10.28
N CYS A 400 -2.38 -57.07 -9.79
CA CYS A 400 -0.95 -57.34 -9.73
C CYS A 400 -0.66 -58.30 -8.58
N THR A 401 -0.97 -59.56 -8.85
CA THR A 401 -0.27 -60.69 -8.24
C THR A 401 1.23 -60.39 -8.19
N ASN A 402 1.75 -60.39 -6.94
CA ASN A 402 3.11 -60.76 -6.59
C ASN A 402 4.21 -60.52 -7.65
N HIS A 403 4.83 -59.34 -7.65
CA HIS A 403 6.27 -59.31 -7.88
C HIS A 403 6.93 -58.54 -6.74
N GLY A 404 7.59 -59.33 -5.88
CA GLY A 404 8.42 -58.86 -4.80
C GLY A 404 9.38 -57.77 -5.25
N ARG A 405 9.29 -56.62 -4.60
CA ARG A 405 10.39 -55.72 -4.42
C ARG A 405 10.49 -55.40 -2.94
N SER A 406 11.28 -56.24 -2.30
CA SER A 406 12.05 -55.84 -1.12
C SER A 406 12.91 -54.63 -1.45
N TYR A 407 12.68 -53.50 -0.77
CA TYR A 407 13.69 -52.53 -0.35
C TYR A 407 13.22 -51.85 0.94
#